data_8b5a918a6958abed0c1a1ddae85fda81
#
_entry.id   8b5a918a6958abed0c1a1ddae85fda81
#
_cell.length_a   1.000
_cell.length_b   1.000
_cell.length_c   1.000
_cell.angle_alpha   90.00
_cell.angle_beta   90.00
_cell.angle_gamma   90.00
#
_symmetry.space_group_name_H-M   'P 1'
#
loop_
_entity.id
_entity.type
_entity.pdbx_description
1 polymer ?
#
loop_
_entity_poly.entity_id
_entity_poly.type
_entity_poly.pdbx_seq_one_letter_code
_entity_poly.pdbx_strand_id
1 'polypeptide(L)'
;MRNLIIALLMALPLSATAQGIIRHDTPKPQRQQTTKKPAAKQAAKPAPKAADPIKKLYSDMVYVEGGTFTMGAKADENYWDVEHAWPAHQVTVSGFYLCKYETTQALWQKVMGRNPSLYRGANHPVESVSWNDIQEFIRKLNALTGKHYRLPTEAEWEWAARGGNRSRGYRYSGSNNIDEVAWYKKNTQDRHKPVGTKRPNELGLYDMSGNVYEFCGDGYAPYTADAQNNPCPAAADGDHPMRGGSFVGDEFDCRCSCRFGQSPTYSHNHFGFRLALSQ
;
A
#
# COMPACT_ATOMS: atom_id res chain seq x y z
N MET A 1 0.01 -52.17 15.35
CA MET A 1 1.38 -52.70 15.03
C MET A 1 2.19 -51.45 14.67
N ARG A 2 2.82 -50.84 15.67
CA ARG A 2 4.23 -51.01 16.09
C ARG A 2 5.17 -50.86 14.89
N ASN A 3 5.87 -49.72 14.83
CA ASN A 3 7.31 -49.71 15.03
C ASN A 3 7.84 -48.29 15.26
N LEU A 4 8.39 -48.17 16.42
CA LEU A 4 9.24 -47.18 17.04
C LEU A 4 10.66 -47.44 16.53
N ILE A 5 11.44 -46.43 16.11
CA ILE A 5 12.91 -46.52 16.07
C ILE A 5 13.50 -45.25 16.68
N ILE A 6 14.31 -45.58 17.65
CA ILE A 6 15.01 -44.85 18.68
C ILE A 6 16.24 -44.11 18.13
N ALA A 7 16.54 -43.00 18.79
CA ALA A 7 17.74 -42.16 18.69
C ALA A 7 19.04 -42.91 19.01
N LEU A 8 20.15 -42.45 18.45
CA LEU A 8 21.48 -42.71 19.04
C LEU A 8 22.34 -41.44 19.02
N LEU A 9 22.54 -40.87 20.19
CA LEU A 9 23.61 -39.93 20.53
C LEU A 9 24.96 -40.66 20.47
N MET A 10 25.99 -40.01 19.95
CA MET A 10 27.38 -40.29 20.33
C MET A 10 28.14 -38.99 20.57
N ALA A 11 28.72 -38.92 21.76
CA ALA A 11 29.55 -37.85 22.27
C ALA A 11 31.02 -38.27 22.32
N LEU A 12 31.92 -37.34 21.99
CA LEU A 12 33.27 -37.04 22.54
C LEU A 12 34.44 -38.01 22.27
N PRO A 13 35.76 -37.62 22.44
CA PRO A 13 36.27 -36.61 23.36
C PRO A 13 37.36 -35.62 22.86
N LEU A 14 37.64 -34.63 23.72
CA LEU A 14 38.80 -33.72 23.72
C LEU A 14 40.13 -34.45 23.87
N SER A 15 41.18 -33.95 23.24
CA SER A 15 42.55 -34.06 23.76
C SER A 15 43.34 -32.78 23.48
N ALA A 16 43.78 -32.14 24.54
CA ALA A 16 44.69 -31.01 24.56
C ALA A 16 46.13 -31.49 24.49
N THR A 17 46.99 -30.91 23.67
CA THR A 17 48.43 -30.93 23.82
C THR A 17 48.98 -29.52 23.68
N ALA A 18 49.55 -29.06 24.80
CA ALA A 18 50.32 -27.83 24.87
C ALA A 18 51.74 -28.07 24.31
N GLN A 19 52.19 -27.23 23.41
CA GLN A 19 53.62 -27.06 23.13
C GLN A 19 53.97 -25.58 23.14
N GLY A 20 54.92 -25.23 24.02
CA GLY A 20 55.47 -23.91 24.22
C GLY A 20 56.30 -23.44 23.05
N ILE A 21 56.20 -22.19 22.71
CA ILE A 21 57.04 -21.49 21.75
C ILE A 21 57.67 -20.27 22.44
N ILE A 22 58.98 -20.25 22.35
CA ILE A 22 59.96 -19.32 22.86
C ILE A 22 59.68 -17.91 22.28
N ARG A 23 59.63 -16.87 23.16
CA ARG A 23 59.52 -15.48 22.76
C ARG A 23 60.91 -14.95 22.39
N HIS A 24 61.04 -14.46 21.16
CA HIS A 24 62.11 -13.52 20.76
C HIS A 24 61.57 -12.09 20.86
N ASP A 25 62.18 -11.33 21.77
CA ASP A 25 61.93 -9.86 21.89
C ASP A 25 62.57 -9.12 20.72
N THR A 26 61.77 -8.42 19.94
CA THR A 26 62.24 -7.39 19.00
C THR A 26 61.81 -6.00 19.50
N PRO A 27 62.68 -4.97 19.43
CA PRO A 27 62.38 -3.66 19.98
C PRO A 27 61.36 -2.91 19.17
N LYS A 28 60.41 -2.25 19.86
CA LYS A 28 59.35 -1.40 19.28
C LYS A 28 59.96 -0.12 18.68
N PRO A 29 59.56 0.29 17.47
CA PRO A 29 59.89 1.59 16.95
C PRO A 29 59.11 2.72 17.67
N GLN A 30 59.81 3.77 18.02
CA GLN A 30 59.25 4.98 18.64
C GLN A 30 58.27 5.69 17.69
N ARG A 31 57.03 5.88 18.17
CA ARG A 31 55.96 6.55 17.47
C ARG A 31 56.13 8.07 17.61
N GLN A 32 56.54 8.76 16.54
CA GLN A 32 56.51 10.23 16.45
C GLN A 32 55.06 10.71 16.56
N GLN A 33 54.77 11.51 17.59
CA GLN A 33 53.49 12.23 17.74
C GLN A 33 53.43 13.38 16.76
N THR A 34 52.70 13.21 15.67
CA THR A 34 52.27 14.33 14.82
C THR A 34 50.98 14.92 15.41
N THR A 35 51.03 16.11 15.93
CA THR A 35 49.90 16.90 16.39
C THR A 35 49.05 17.33 15.18
N LYS A 36 47.96 16.57 14.89
CA LYS A 36 46.96 17.01 13.92
C LYS A 36 46.09 18.08 14.57
N LYS A 37 46.16 19.30 14.00
CA LYS A 37 45.24 20.41 14.24
C LYS A 37 43.80 19.94 14.04
N PRO A 38 42.83 20.27 14.94
CA PRO A 38 41.46 19.87 14.77
C PRO A 38 40.87 20.50 13.50
N ALA A 39 40.38 19.68 12.55
CA ALA A 39 39.62 20.17 11.42
C ALA A 39 38.30 20.79 11.92
N ALA A 40 38.07 22.03 11.55
CA ALA A 40 36.80 22.70 11.83
C ALA A 40 35.63 21.88 11.26
N LYS A 41 34.68 21.48 12.11
CA LYS A 41 33.42 20.90 11.70
C LYS A 41 32.68 21.90 10.82
N GLN A 42 32.67 21.69 9.51
CA GLN A 42 31.73 22.39 8.61
C GLN A 42 30.31 22.06 9.10
N ALA A 43 29.57 23.11 9.47
CA ALA A 43 28.16 22.99 9.79
C ALA A 43 27.42 22.38 8.58
N ALA A 44 26.79 21.24 8.78
CA ALA A 44 26.00 20.59 7.74
C ALA A 44 24.90 21.57 7.28
N LYS A 45 24.82 21.78 5.96
CA LYS A 45 23.74 22.57 5.36
C LYS A 45 22.40 22.00 5.85
N PRO A 46 21.45 22.83 6.34
CA PRO A 46 20.17 22.32 6.80
C PRO A 46 19.49 21.55 5.65
N ALA A 47 19.01 20.35 5.96
CA ALA A 47 18.26 19.53 5.00
C ALA A 47 17.08 20.35 4.46
N PRO A 48 16.74 20.24 3.16
CA PRO A 48 15.63 20.96 2.58
C PRO A 48 14.36 20.63 3.37
N LYS A 49 13.64 21.69 3.78
CA LYS A 49 12.40 21.57 4.55
C LYS A 49 11.42 20.71 3.75
N ALA A 50 10.97 19.60 4.31
CA ALA A 50 10.02 18.71 3.65
C ALA A 50 8.78 19.50 3.18
N ALA A 51 8.31 19.23 1.97
CA ALA A 51 7.13 19.90 1.43
C ALA A 51 5.92 19.66 2.34
N ASP A 52 5.05 20.67 2.48
CA ASP A 52 3.82 20.55 3.25
C ASP A 52 2.93 19.45 2.64
N PRO A 53 2.57 18.40 3.40
CA PRO A 53 1.78 17.28 2.87
C PRO A 53 0.41 17.69 2.30
N ILE A 54 -0.21 18.76 2.82
CA ILE A 54 -1.49 19.27 2.29
C ILE A 54 -1.28 19.94 0.94
N LYS A 55 -0.21 20.73 0.77
CA LYS A 55 0.11 21.32 -0.54
C LYS A 55 0.44 20.24 -1.57
N LYS A 56 1.14 19.18 -1.14
CA LYS A 56 1.43 18.04 -1.99
C LYS A 56 0.15 17.34 -2.43
N LEU A 57 -0.81 17.12 -1.53
CA LEU A 57 -2.11 16.52 -1.85
C LEU A 57 -2.80 17.25 -3.01
N TYR A 58 -2.81 18.60 -3.01
CA TYR A 58 -3.43 19.36 -4.11
C TYR A 58 -2.79 19.05 -5.47
N SER A 59 -1.47 18.92 -5.51
CA SER A 59 -0.75 18.62 -6.75
C SER A 59 -0.86 17.16 -7.18
N ASP A 60 -1.25 16.28 -6.28
CA ASP A 60 -1.37 14.84 -6.53
C ASP A 60 -2.79 14.42 -6.94
N MET A 61 -3.75 15.34 -7.01
CA MET A 61 -5.09 15.03 -7.50
C MET A 61 -5.10 14.97 -9.04
N VAL A 62 -5.54 13.83 -9.57
CA VAL A 62 -5.66 13.57 -11.02
C VAL A 62 -7.13 13.61 -11.38
N TYR A 63 -7.47 14.37 -12.43
CA TYR A 63 -8.82 14.31 -12.99
C TYR A 63 -9.02 13.02 -13.77
N VAL A 64 -10.02 12.26 -13.38
CA VAL A 64 -10.48 11.04 -14.04
C VAL A 64 -11.76 11.37 -14.79
N GLU A 65 -11.68 11.37 -16.11
CA GLU A 65 -12.84 11.60 -16.96
C GLU A 65 -13.88 10.49 -16.77
N GLY A 66 -15.15 10.85 -16.72
CA GLY A 66 -16.24 9.88 -16.61
C GLY A 66 -16.40 9.03 -17.86
N GLY A 67 -17.08 7.90 -17.71
CA GLY A 67 -17.33 6.98 -18.81
C GLY A 67 -18.10 5.73 -18.37
N THR A 68 -18.29 4.81 -19.30
CA THR A 68 -19.00 3.54 -19.07
C THR A 68 -18.05 2.36 -19.26
N PHE A 69 -18.09 1.39 -18.34
CA PHE A 69 -17.24 0.21 -18.39
C PHE A 69 -17.96 -1.04 -17.85
N THR A 70 -17.39 -2.19 -18.09
CA THR A 70 -17.82 -3.42 -17.46
C THR A 70 -17.09 -3.55 -16.11
N MET A 71 -17.82 -3.37 -15.01
CA MET A 71 -17.36 -3.56 -13.65
C MET A 71 -17.43 -5.02 -13.24
N GLY A 72 -16.45 -5.50 -12.50
CA GLY A 72 -16.39 -6.89 -12.04
C GLY A 72 -15.40 -7.75 -12.81
N ALA A 73 -15.46 -9.06 -12.57
CA ALA A 73 -14.53 -10.04 -13.12
C ALA A 73 -14.74 -10.25 -14.62
N LYS A 74 -13.65 -10.38 -15.38
CA LYS A 74 -13.70 -10.74 -16.79
C LYS A 74 -14.00 -12.20 -16.98
N ALA A 75 -14.51 -12.57 -18.15
CA ALA A 75 -14.87 -13.94 -18.48
C ALA A 75 -13.70 -14.95 -18.44
N ASP A 76 -12.46 -14.46 -18.61
CA ASP A 76 -11.22 -15.25 -18.54
C ASP A 76 -10.63 -15.32 -17.12
N GLU A 77 -11.25 -14.69 -16.14
CA GLU A 77 -10.86 -14.80 -14.73
C GLU A 77 -11.55 -16.02 -14.10
N ASN A 78 -10.79 -16.79 -13.30
CA ASN A 78 -11.34 -17.95 -12.64
C ASN A 78 -12.40 -17.53 -11.62
N TYR A 79 -13.59 -18.08 -11.71
CA TYR A 79 -14.72 -17.79 -10.82
C TYR A 79 -14.37 -17.90 -9.34
N TRP A 80 -13.65 -18.96 -8.94
CA TRP A 80 -13.27 -19.20 -7.54
C TRP A 80 -12.35 -18.14 -6.95
N ASP A 81 -11.61 -17.43 -7.82
CA ASP A 81 -10.69 -16.37 -7.38
C ASP A 81 -11.40 -15.02 -7.22
N VAL A 82 -12.59 -14.86 -7.84
CA VAL A 82 -13.28 -13.55 -7.96
C VAL A 82 -14.80 -13.67 -7.78
N GLU A 83 -15.28 -14.67 -7.06
CA GLU A 83 -16.73 -14.94 -6.91
C GLU A 83 -17.54 -13.72 -6.46
N HIS A 84 -16.98 -12.89 -5.59
CA HIS A 84 -17.62 -11.66 -5.13
C HIS A 84 -17.67 -10.54 -6.18
N ALA A 85 -16.97 -10.70 -7.30
CA ALA A 85 -16.95 -9.76 -8.42
C ALA A 85 -17.86 -10.18 -9.59
N TRP A 86 -18.80 -11.10 -9.35
CA TRP A 86 -19.80 -11.55 -10.31
C TRP A 86 -21.22 -11.17 -9.87
N PRO A 87 -22.12 -10.96 -10.84
CA PRO A 87 -21.89 -10.87 -12.29
C PRO A 87 -21.20 -9.57 -12.70
N ALA A 88 -20.40 -9.63 -13.75
CA ALA A 88 -19.90 -8.43 -14.38
C ALA A 88 -21.07 -7.67 -15.05
N HIS A 89 -21.10 -6.35 -14.89
CA HIS A 89 -22.21 -5.51 -15.31
C HIS A 89 -21.74 -4.14 -15.82
N GLN A 90 -22.61 -3.43 -16.54
CA GLN A 90 -22.28 -2.12 -17.07
C GLN A 90 -22.44 -1.06 -15.98
N VAL A 91 -21.40 -0.23 -15.81
CA VAL A 91 -21.43 0.88 -14.87
C VAL A 91 -20.98 2.15 -15.59
N THR A 92 -21.75 3.23 -15.41
CA THR A 92 -21.37 4.59 -15.83
C THR A 92 -20.96 5.39 -14.61
N VAL A 93 -19.82 6.07 -14.69
CA VAL A 93 -19.32 6.99 -13.65
C VAL A 93 -19.17 8.39 -14.21
N SER A 94 -19.49 9.40 -13.42
CA SER A 94 -19.21 10.81 -13.72
C SER A 94 -17.72 11.12 -13.51
N GLY A 95 -17.26 12.27 -14.04
CA GLY A 95 -15.88 12.72 -13.81
C GLY A 95 -15.64 13.11 -12.35
N PHE A 96 -14.45 12.80 -11.84
CA PHE A 96 -14.03 13.08 -10.46
C PHE A 96 -12.51 13.28 -10.39
N TYR A 97 -12.02 13.74 -9.24
CA TYR A 97 -10.59 13.74 -8.97
C TYR A 97 -10.22 12.59 -8.05
N LEU A 98 -9.10 11.91 -8.32
CA LEU A 98 -8.55 10.85 -7.49
C LEU A 98 -7.10 11.16 -7.13
N CYS A 99 -6.71 10.92 -5.88
CA CYS A 99 -5.34 11.10 -5.48
C CYS A 99 -4.44 10.06 -6.18
N LYS A 100 -3.34 10.56 -6.74
CA LYS A 100 -2.35 9.76 -7.46
C LYS A 100 -1.81 8.59 -6.64
N TYR A 101 -1.71 8.77 -5.33
CA TYR A 101 -1.14 7.85 -4.37
C TYR A 101 -2.14 7.50 -3.26
N GLU A 102 -1.87 6.41 -2.58
CA GLU A 102 -2.46 6.12 -1.28
C GLU A 102 -2.15 7.27 -0.30
N THR A 103 -3.02 7.50 0.67
CA THR A 103 -2.81 8.52 1.70
C THR A 103 -1.57 8.20 2.51
N THR A 104 -0.59 9.14 2.53
CA THR A 104 0.69 8.93 3.19
C THR A 104 0.62 9.16 4.71
N GLN A 105 1.54 8.53 5.43
CA GLN A 105 1.70 8.74 6.88
C GLN A 105 2.02 10.20 7.22
N ALA A 106 2.75 10.92 6.36
CA ALA A 106 3.01 12.35 6.55
C ALA A 106 1.73 13.18 6.51
N LEU A 107 0.82 12.90 5.56
CA LEU A 107 -0.45 13.59 5.47
C LEU A 107 -1.36 13.24 6.66
N TRP A 108 -1.45 11.96 7.00
CA TRP A 108 -2.21 11.51 8.16
C TRP A 108 -1.72 12.17 9.46
N GLN A 109 -0.40 12.12 9.71
CA GLN A 109 0.20 12.75 10.90
C GLN A 109 -0.06 14.26 10.96
N LYS A 110 -0.04 14.93 9.81
CA LYS A 110 -0.32 16.38 9.70
C LYS A 110 -1.73 16.73 10.15
N VAL A 111 -2.72 15.87 9.79
CA VAL A 111 -4.15 16.11 10.06
C VAL A 111 -4.56 15.58 11.42
N MET A 112 -4.10 14.37 11.80
CA MET A 112 -4.56 13.67 13.01
C MET A 112 -3.66 13.89 14.23
N GLY A 113 -2.45 14.44 14.05
CA GLY A 113 -1.49 14.66 15.13
C GLY A 113 -0.79 13.38 15.63
N ARG A 114 -1.21 12.20 15.17
CA ARG A 114 -0.65 10.89 15.51
C ARG A 114 -0.55 10.00 14.28
N ASN A 115 0.29 8.99 14.33
CA ASN A 115 0.43 8.00 13.26
C ASN A 115 0.21 6.59 13.83
N PRO A 116 -0.84 5.84 13.41
CA PRO A 116 -1.12 4.49 13.91
C PRO A 116 -0.26 3.40 13.27
N SER A 117 0.36 3.68 12.11
CA SER A 117 1.02 2.70 11.26
C SER A 117 2.10 1.89 11.98
N LEU A 118 2.15 0.59 11.70
CA LEU A 118 3.16 -0.33 12.21
C LEU A 118 4.53 -0.09 11.54
N TYR A 119 4.56 0.01 10.20
CA TYR A 119 5.78 0.25 9.43
C TYR A 119 5.94 1.73 9.13
N ARG A 120 6.90 2.40 9.81
CA ARG A 120 7.05 3.85 9.80
C ARG A 120 7.79 4.38 8.58
N GLY A 121 7.27 5.46 7.99
CA GLY A 121 7.91 6.20 6.91
C GLY A 121 7.02 7.32 6.36
N ALA A 122 7.52 8.55 6.28
CA ALA A 122 6.73 9.71 5.88
C ALA A 122 6.01 9.52 4.53
N ASN A 123 6.67 8.89 3.56
CA ASN A 123 6.14 8.62 2.22
C ASN A 123 5.54 7.21 2.07
N HIS A 124 5.38 6.47 3.15
CA HIS A 124 4.67 5.19 3.15
C HIS A 124 3.16 5.43 3.26
N PRO A 125 2.32 4.51 2.76
CA PRO A 125 0.89 4.60 3.00
C PRO A 125 0.59 4.56 4.49
N VAL A 126 -0.41 5.29 4.96
CA VAL A 126 -0.94 5.08 6.30
C VAL A 126 -1.69 3.75 6.32
N GLU A 127 -1.46 2.96 7.37
CA GLU A 127 -2.13 1.70 7.62
C GLU A 127 -2.51 1.56 9.10
N SER A 128 -3.14 0.47 9.49
CA SER A 128 -3.72 0.28 10.82
C SER A 128 -4.80 1.32 11.14
N VAL A 129 -5.60 1.63 10.14
CA VAL A 129 -6.76 2.53 10.21
C VAL A 129 -8.03 1.77 9.85
N SER A 130 -9.12 2.07 10.54
CA SER A 130 -10.46 1.61 10.24
C SER A 130 -11.17 2.60 9.31
N TRP A 131 -12.28 2.19 8.69
CA TRP A 131 -13.10 3.11 7.89
C TRP A 131 -13.59 4.30 8.74
N ASN A 132 -13.97 4.08 10.00
CA ASN A 132 -14.35 5.15 10.92
C ASN A 132 -13.21 6.13 11.21
N ASP A 133 -11.97 5.66 11.39
CA ASP A 133 -10.80 6.53 11.54
C ASP A 133 -10.57 7.38 10.28
N ILE A 134 -10.80 6.79 9.10
CA ILE A 134 -10.69 7.48 7.81
C ILE A 134 -11.74 8.59 7.70
N GLN A 135 -12.99 8.35 8.11
CA GLN A 135 -14.03 9.38 8.09
C GLN A 135 -13.68 10.55 9.02
N GLU A 136 -13.13 10.28 10.19
CA GLU A 136 -12.67 11.34 11.10
C GLU A 136 -11.49 12.13 10.50
N PHE A 137 -10.55 11.45 9.84
CA PHE A 137 -9.47 12.08 9.11
C PHE A 137 -10.02 13.00 8.00
N ILE A 138 -10.94 12.52 7.18
CA ILE A 138 -11.57 13.28 6.09
C ILE A 138 -12.30 14.51 6.62
N ARG A 139 -13.08 14.36 7.69
CA ARG A 139 -13.77 15.47 8.35
C ARG A 139 -12.78 16.57 8.78
N LYS A 140 -11.67 16.19 9.43
CA LYS A 140 -10.62 17.15 9.85
C LYS A 140 -9.90 17.78 8.66
N LEU A 141 -9.54 16.98 7.64
CA LEU A 141 -8.90 17.48 6.43
C LEU A 141 -9.78 18.52 5.72
N ASN A 142 -11.08 18.26 5.59
CA ASN A 142 -12.03 19.16 4.98
C ASN A 142 -12.17 20.47 5.77
N ALA A 143 -12.22 20.40 7.10
CA ALA A 143 -12.22 21.59 7.95
C ALA A 143 -10.93 22.43 7.82
N LEU A 144 -9.76 21.78 7.64
CA LEU A 144 -8.49 22.48 7.45
C LEU A 144 -8.31 23.10 6.07
N THR A 145 -8.94 22.52 5.05
CA THR A 145 -8.68 22.89 3.65
C THR A 145 -9.81 23.65 2.98
N GLY A 146 -11.02 23.60 3.55
CA GLY A 146 -12.26 24.12 2.94
C GLY A 146 -12.68 23.35 1.68
N LYS A 147 -12.16 22.13 1.47
CA LYS A 147 -12.48 21.25 0.34
C LYS A 147 -13.43 20.14 0.80
N HIS A 148 -13.93 19.36 -0.17
CA HIS A 148 -14.85 18.24 0.06
C HIS A 148 -14.21 16.91 -0.35
N TYR A 149 -13.06 16.59 0.27
CA TYR A 149 -12.43 15.27 0.11
C TYR A 149 -13.36 14.18 0.64
N ARG A 150 -13.30 13.03 0.01
CA ARG A 150 -14.04 11.83 0.35
C ARG A 150 -13.24 10.59 -0.01
N LEU A 151 -13.72 9.41 0.33
CA LEU A 151 -13.30 8.17 -0.31
C LEU A 151 -13.88 8.12 -1.74
N PRO A 152 -13.23 7.44 -2.70
CA PRO A 152 -13.87 7.06 -3.96
C PRO A 152 -15.03 6.08 -3.68
N THR A 153 -16.04 6.06 -4.53
CA THR A 153 -16.94 4.91 -4.59
C THR A 153 -16.18 3.70 -5.14
N GLU A 154 -16.67 2.50 -4.90
CA GLU A 154 -16.06 1.28 -5.44
C GLU A 154 -15.99 1.30 -6.96
N ALA A 155 -17.03 1.80 -7.61
CA ALA A 155 -17.10 1.94 -9.06
C ALA A 155 -16.08 2.97 -9.59
N GLU A 156 -15.94 4.11 -8.93
CA GLU A 156 -14.90 5.11 -9.27
C GLU A 156 -13.50 4.52 -9.12
N TRP A 157 -13.27 3.76 -8.05
CA TRP A 157 -11.99 3.11 -7.79
C TRP A 157 -11.65 2.11 -8.91
N GLU A 158 -12.58 1.21 -9.28
CA GLU A 158 -12.33 0.22 -10.33
C GLU A 158 -12.17 0.84 -11.71
N TRP A 159 -13.00 1.84 -12.06
CA TRP A 159 -12.86 2.61 -13.29
C TRP A 159 -11.47 3.22 -13.41
N ALA A 160 -11.00 3.87 -12.37
CA ALA A 160 -9.68 4.49 -12.33
C ALA A 160 -8.55 3.45 -12.36
N ALA A 161 -8.68 2.33 -11.63
CA ALA A 161 -7.71 1.23 -11.64
C ALA A 161 -7.55 0.60 -13.01
N ARG A 162 -8.63 0.46 -13.78
CA ARG A 162 -8.62 -0.05 -15.15
C ARG A 162 -8.08 0.94 -16.18
N GLY A 163 -7.76 2.18 -15.79
CA GLY A 163 -7.21 3.21 -16.68
C GLY A 163 -8.27 4.11 -17.33
N GLY A 164 -9.52 4.07 -16.88
CA GLY A 164 -10.60 4.94 -17.39
C GLY A 164 -10.77 4.80 -18.90
N ASN A 165 -10.99 5.94 -19.58
CA ASN A 165 -11.09 6.03 -21.04
C ASN A 165 -9.79 5.66 -21.79
N ARG A 166 -8.66 5.48 -21.07
CA ARG A 166 -7.36 5.05 -21.63
C ARG A 166 -7.06 3.58 -21.37
N SER A 167 -8.03 2.84 -20.83
CA SER A 167 -7.87 1.43 -20.46
C SER A 167 -7.33 0.57 -21.61
N ARG A 168 -6.33 -0.23 -21.31
CA ARG A 168 -5.79 -1.27 -22.22
C ARG A 168 -6.28 -2.66 -21.88
N GLY A 169 -7.24 -2.77 -20.97
CA GLY A 169 -7.85 -4.01 -20.59
C GLY A 169 -6.95 -4.94 -19.77
N TYR A 170 -5.93 -4.40 -19.11
CA TYR A 170 -5.03 -5.18 -18.27
C TYR A 170 -5.73 -5.78 -17.05
N ARG A 171 -5.17 -6.88 -16.54
CA ARG A 171 -5.63 -7.58 -15.33
C ARG A 171 -5.31 -6.79 -14.06
N TYR A 172 -4.11 -6.22 -14.00
CA TYR A 172 -3.64 -5.34 -12.93
C TYR A 172 -3.62 -3.90 -13.42
N SER A 173 -3.63 -2.95 -12.52
CA SER A 173 -3.64 -1.54 -12.88
C SER A 173 -2.34 -1.14 -13.60
N GLY A 174 -2.43 -1.00 -14.94
CA GLY A 174 -1.33 -0.59 -15.83
C GLY A 174 -0.50 -1.70 -16.44
N SER A 175 -0.71 -3.00 -16.13
CA SER A 175 0.02 -4.12 -16.76
C SER A 175 -0.69 -5.47 -16.58
N ASN A 176 -0.35 -6.44 -17.45
CA ASN A 176 -0.60 -7.87 -17.19
C ASN A 176 0.55 -8.54 -16.43
N ASN A 177 1.70 -7.88 -16.30
CA ASN A 177 2.81 -8.33 -15.46
C ASN A 177 2.74 -7.61 -14.10
N ILE A 178 2.34 -8.36 -13.07
CA ILE A 178 2.15 -7.84 -11.71
C ILE A 178 3.44 -7.22 -11.13
N ASP A 179 4.59 -7.77 -11.44
CA ASP A 179 5.88 -7.28 -10.89
C ASP A 179 6.25 -5.86 -11.34
N GLU A 180 5.64 -5.36 -12.43
CA GLU A 180 5.85 -4.01 -12.90
C GLU A 180 5.06 -2.96 -12.11
N VAL A 181 3.90 -3.35 -11.58
CA VAL A 181 2.88 -2.41 -11.07
C VAL A 181 2.50 -2.60 -9.61
N ALA A 182 2.82 -3.75 -9.00
CA ALA A 182 2.36 -4.09 -7.67
C ALA A 182 3.49 -4.43 -6.68
N TRP A 183 3.30 -4.00 -5.44
CA TRP A 183 3.99 -4.54 -4.27
C TRP A 183 3.08 -5.56 -3.60
N TYR A 184 3.40 -6.84 -3.68
CA TYR A 184 2.61 -7.96 -3.19
C TYR A 184 3.49 -9.01 -2.53
N LYS A 185 2.94 -10.03 -1.94
CA LYS A 185 3.62 -11.03 -1.09
C LYS A 185 4.95 -11.54 -1.64
N LYS A 186 5.05 -11.78 -2.97
CA LYS A 186 6.27 -12.35 -3.55
C LYS A 186 7.46 -11.38 -3.64
N ASN A 187 7.24 -10.05 -3.55
CA ASN A 187 8.29 -9.05 -3.79
C ASN A 187 8.47 -8.00 -2.69
N THR A 188 7.79 -8.12 -1.54
CA THR A 188 7.72 -7.08 -0.50
C THR A 188 8.55 -7.35 0.75
N GLN A 189 8.91 -8.63 1.05
CA GLN A 189 9.50 -9.02 2.33
C GLN A 189 8.59 -8.61 3.52
N ASP A 190 7.28 -8.91 3.39
CA ASP A 190 6.23 -8.66 4.39
C ASP A 190 6.13 -7.22 4.90
N ARG A 191 6.42 -6.24 4.02
CA ARG A 191 6.32 -4.82 4.34
C ARG A 191 5.86 -4.01 3.13
N HIS A 192 4.88 -3.11 3.33
CA HIS A 192 4.54 -2.12 2.31
C HIS A 192 5.75 -1.22 1.97
N LYS A 193 5.71 -0.61 0.80
CA LYS A 193 6.78 0.25 0.28
C LYS A 193 6.33 1.72 0.25
N PRO A 194 7.26 2.66 0.09
CA PRO A 194 6.88 4.05 -0.18
C PRO A 194 5.96 4.13 -1.41
N VAL A 195 4.95 4.99 -1.34
CA VAL A 195 4.00 5.17 -2.44
C VAL A 195 4.69 5.62 -3.73
N GLY A 196 4.17 5.20 -4.88
CA GLY A 196 4.66 5.64 -6.19
C GLY A 196 5.99 5.05 -6.63
N THR A 197 6.38 3.90 -6.11
CA THR A 197 7.68 3.27 -6.43
C THR A 197 7.59 2.15 -7.48
N LYS A 198 6.40 1.81 -7.93
CA LYS A 198 6.13 0.97 -9.10
C LYS A 198 5.66 1.82 -10.28
N ARG A 199 5.43 1.20 -11.44
CA ARG A 199 4.92 1.88 -12.63
C ARG A 199 3.44 2.28 -12.43
N PRO A 200 3.03 3.52 -12.81
CA PRO A 200 1.64 3.92 -12.76
C PRO A 200 0.82 3.28 -13.89
N ASN A 201 -0.51 3.38 -13.77
CA ASN A 201 -1.41 3.05 -14.85
C ASN A 201 -1.51 4.19 -15.89
N GLU A 202 -2.39 4.02 -16.87
CA GLU A 202 -2.59 4.92 -18.02
C GLU A 202 -3.05 6.34 -17.61
N LEU A 203 -3.61 6.50 -16.41
CA LEU A 203 -4.02 7.79 -15.83
C LEU A 203 -2.93 8.43 -14.96
N GLY A 204 -1.80 7.74 -14.77
CA GLY A 204 -0.74 8.19 -13.86
C GLY A 204 -1.04 7.91 -12.39
N LEU A 205 -1.93 6.97 -12.09
CA LEU A 205 -2.25 6.50 -10.74
C LEU A 205 -1.32 5.35 -10.36
N TYR A 206 -0.79 5.41 -9.14
CA TYR A 206 0.17 4.44 -8.61
C TYR A 206 -0.50 3.55 -7.56
N ASP A 207 0.08 2.37 -7.37
CA ASP A 207 -0.26 1.44 -6.29
C ASP A 207 -1.75 1.04 -6.23
N MET A 208 -2.47 1.14 -7.39
CA MET A 208 -3.84 0.63 -7.54
C MET A 208 -3.88 -0.91 -7.59
N SER A 209 -2.72 -1.54 -7.56
CA SER A 209 -2.51 -2.99 -7.40
C SER A 209 -1.40 -3.19 -6.37
N GLY A 210 -1.70 -3.86 -5.24
CA GLY A 210 -0.78 -4.15 -4.15
C GLY A 210 -0.59 -3.00 -3.16
N ASN A 211 0.49 -3.01 -2.42
CA ASN A 211 0.90 -2.13 -1.34
C ASN A 211 -0.04 -2.21 -0.13
N VAL A 212 -1.16 -1.48 -0.06
CA VAL A 212 -2.19 -1.67 0.96
C VAL A 212 -3.58 -1.78 0.34
N TYR A 213 -4.47 -2.57 0.94
CA TYR A 213 -5.90 -2.55 0.60
C TYR A 213 -6.47 -1.16 0.84
N GLU A 214 -7.36 -0.72 -0.04
CA GLU A 214 -7.95 0.60 0.02
C GLU A 214 -9.46 0.54 0.28
N PHE A 215 -9.91 1.14 1.38
CA PHE A 215 -11.31 1.33 1.66
C PHE A 215 -11.98 2.25 0.65
N CYS A 216 -13.20 1.88 0.21
CA CYS A 216 -14.12 2.71 -0.56
C CYS A 216 -15.20 3.33 0.33
N GLY A 217 -15.93 4.32 -0.22
CA GLY A 217 -16.87 5.13 0.55
C GLY A 217 -18.27 4.53 0.71
N ASP A 218 -18.69 3.72 -0.25
CA ASP A 218 -19.99 3.05 -0.35
C ASP A 218 -20.08 1.79 0.52
N GLY A 219 -21.27 1.21 0.58
CA GLY A 219 -21.48 -0.08 1.24
C GLY A 219 -21.08 -1.25 0.34
N TYR A 220 -20.60 -2.31 0.97
CA TYR A 220 -20.34 -3.57 0.28
C TYR A 220 -21.65 -4.30 0.01
N ALA A 221 -21.97 -4.47 -1.28
CA ALA A 221 -23.19 -5.17 -1.73
C ALA A 221 -22.85 -6.18 -2.81
N PRO A 222 -23.60 -7.30 -2.94
CA PRO A 222 -23.50 -8.19 -4.07
C PRO A 222 -23.74 -7.45 -5.39
N TYR A 223 -23.02 -7.84 -6.43
CA TYR A 223 -23.29 -7.32 -7.77
C TYR A 223 -24.59 -7.88 -8.36
N THR A 224 -25.27 -7.07 -9.16
CA THR A 224 -26.41 -7.48 -9.99
C THR A 224 -26.03 -7.36 -11.45
N ALA A 225 -26.78 -8.02 -12.35
CA ALA A 225 -26.54 -7.95 -13.78
C ALA A 225 -27.01 -6.62 -14.40
N ASP A 226 -27.75 -5.81 -13.65
CA ASP A 226 -28.35 -4.57 -14.13
C ASP A 226 -27.30 -3.47 -14.35
N ALA A 227 -27.47 -2.69 -15.39
CA ALA A 227 -26.66 -1.52 -15.64
C ALA A 227 -26.88 -0.44 -14.55
N GLN A 228 -25.81 0.19 -14.07
CA GLN A 228 -25.85 1.15 -13.00
C GLN A 228 -25.22 2.49 -13.41
N ASN A 229 -25.68 3.57 -12.79
CA ASN A 229 -25.14 4.92 -13.01
C ASN A 229 -24.75 5.54 -11.68
N ASN A 230 -23.46 5.85 -11.53
CA ASN A 230 -22.85 6.36 -10.29
C ASN A 230 -23.30 5.55 -9.05
N PRO A 231 -23.14 4.21 -9.04
CA PRO A 231 -23.59 3.42 -7.90
C PRO A 231 -22.85 3.84 -6.63
N CYS A 232 -23.61 3.99 -5.56
CA CYS A 232 -23.12 4.27 -4.22
C CYS A 232 -24.08 3.62 -3.22
N PRO A 233 -24.11 2.26 -3.14
CA PRO A 233 -25.03 1.57 -2.25
C PRO A 233 -24.74 1.92 -0.79
N ALA A 234 -25.79 1.98 0.01
CA ALA A 234 -25.62 2.06 1.46
C ALA A 234 -25.04 0.75 2.01
N ALA A 235 -24.30 0.84 3.10
CA ALA A 235 -23.77 -0.34 3.78
C ALA A 235 -24.91 -1.08 4.54
N ALA A 236 -25.58 -2.00 3.88
CA ALA A 236 -26.72 -2.73 4.45
C ALA A 236 -26.32 -3.51 5.72
N ASP A 237 -25.16 -4.18 5.67
CA ASP A 237 -24.61 -4.97 6.79
C ASP A 237 -23.47 -4.23 7.51
N GLY A 238 -23.26 -2.96 7.18
CA GLY A 238 -22.22 -2.12 7.77
C GLY A 238 -20.84 -2.30 7.16
N ASP A 239 -20.61 -3.27 6.27
CA ASP A 239 -19.30 -3.48 5.62
C ASP A 239 -19.08 -2.51 4.46
N HIS A 240 -17.80 -2.21 4.20
CA HIS A 240 -17.35 -1.34 3.12
C HIS A 240 -16.40 -2.08 2.17
N PRO A 241 -16.44 -1.78 0.85
CA PRO A 241 -15.53 -2.42 -0.09
C PRO A 241 -14.08 -2.07 0.19
N MET A 242 -13.23 -3.08 0.05
CA MET A 242 -11.78 -2.95 0.01
C MET A 242 -11.25 -3.44 -1.32
N ARG A 243 -10.32 -2.71 -1.90
CA ARG A 243 -9.83 -2.91 -3.26
C ARG A 243 -8.30 -2.93 -3.32
N GLY A 244 -7.76 -3.48 -4.43
CA GLY A 244 -6.37 -3.32 -4.83
C GLY A 244 -5.41 -4.41 -4.33
N GLY A 245 -5.76 -5.19 -3.34
CA GLY A 245 -4.81 -6.11 -2.71
C GLY A 245 -3.80 -5.41 -1.82
N SER A 246 -2.79 -6.13 -1.34
CA SER A 246 -1.80 -5.57 -0.43
C SER A 246 -0.44 -6.28 -0.51
N PHE A 247 0.53 -5.78 0.25
CA PHE A 247 1.88 -6.34 0.36
C PHE A 247 1.93 -7.77 0.93
N VAL A 248 0.87 -8.23 1.59
CA VAL A 248 0.74 -9.63 2.07
C VAL A 248 -0.19 -10.47 1.20
N GLY A 249 -0.94 -9.84 0.28
CA GLY A 249 -1.86 -10.50 -0.63
C GLY A 249 -1.15 -11.23 -1.76
N ASP A 250 -1.84 -12.19 -2.33
CA ASP A 250 -1.39 -12.91 -3.53
C ASP A 250 -1.70 -12.11 -4.81
N GLU A 251 -1.27 -12.62 -5.95
CA GLU A 251 -1.50 -12.01 -7.26
C GLU A 251 -3.00 -11.87 -7.62
N PHE A 252 -3.84 -12.75 -7.08
CA PHE A 252 -5.29 -12.69 -7.28
C PHE A 252 -5.90 -11.47 -6.62
N ASP A 253 -5.49 -11.17 -5.39
CA ASP A 253 -5.96 -10.02 -4.61
C ASP A 253 -5.68 -8.68 -5.30
N CYS A 254 -4.59 -8.61 -6.08
CA CYS A 254 -4.12 -7.40 -6.74
C CYS A 254 -4.82 -7.09 -8.08
N ARG A 255 -5.75 -7.94 -8.54
CA ARG A 255 -6.53 -7.70 -9.78
C ARG A 255 -7.44 -6.50 -9.62
N CYS A 256 -7.67 -5.76 -10.72
CA CYS A 256 -8.61 -4.63 -10.72
C CYS A 256 -10.03 -5.03 -10.32
N SER A 257 -10.44 -6.27 -10.62
CA SER A 257 -11.77 -6.84 -10.31
C SER A 257 -11.92 -7.31 -8.86
N CYS A 258 -10.81 -7.63 -8.17
CA CYS A 258 -10.86 -8.23 -6.84
C CYS A 258 -11.42 -7.26 -5.81
N ARG A 259 -12.34 -7.75 -4.96
CA ARG A 259 -13.04 -6.97 -3.94
C ARG A 259 -13.32 -7.79 -2.70
N PHE A 260 -13.33 -7.12 -1.54
CA PHE A 260 -13.70 -7.71 -0.25
C PHE A 260 -14.60 -6.74 0.52
N GLY A 261 -15.46 -7.26 1.38
CA GLY A 261 -16.19 -6.49 2.38
C GLY A 261 -15.44 -6.48 3.70
N GLN A 262 -15.40 -5.33 4.38
CA GLN A 262 -14.76 -5.22 5.68
C GLN A 262 -15.52 -4.28 6.62
N SER A 263 -15.64 -4.70 7.88
CA SER A 263 -16.30 -3.92 8.93
C SER A 263 -15.69 -2.54 9.11
N PRO A 264 -16.48 -1.48 9.29
CA PRO A 264 -16.03 -0.10 9.46
C PRO A 264 -15.19 0.14 10.71
N THR A 265 -15.22 -0.79 11.68
CA THR A 265 -14.46 -0.68 12.93
C THR A 265 -13.15 -1.47 12.91
N TYR A 266 -12.97 -2.36 11.94
CA TYR A 266 -11.79 -3.22 11.89
C TYR A 266 -10.63 -2.51 11.19
N SER A 267 -9.44 -2.64 11.76
CA SER A 267 -8.20 -2.07 11.23
C SER A 267 -7.10 -3.13 11.19
N HIS A 268 -6.25 -3.07 10.18
CA HIS A 268 -5.11 -3.97 10.06
C HIS A 268 -3.90 -3.27 9.41
N ASN A 269 -2.70 -3.79 9.61
CA ASN A 269 -1.44 -3.20 9.10
C ASN A 269 -1.28 -3.24 7.58
N HIS A 270 -2.24 -3.74 6.85
CA HIS A 270 -2.30 -3.72 5.38
C HIS A 270 -3.58 -3.06 4.85
N PHE A 271 -4.31 -2.30 5.69
CA PHE A 271 -5.50 -1.53 5.34
C PHE A 271 -5.22 -0.04 5.36
N GLY A 272 -5.44 0.60 4.25
CA GLY A 272 -5.29 2.03 4.04
C GLY A 272 -6.38 2.59 3.15
N PHE A 273 -6.11 3.68 2.44
CA PHE A 273 -7.07 4.33 1.55
C PHE A 273 -6.40 5.39 0.67
N ARG A 274 -7.11 5.83 -0.35
CA ARG A 274 -6.80 7.06 -1.09
C ARG A 274 -7.97 8.03 -1.10
N LEU A 275 -7.69 9.30 -1.37
CA LEU A 275 -8.69 10.36 -1.39
C LEU A 275 -9.24 10.58 -2.80
N ALA A 276 -10.53 10.88 -2.85
CA ALA A 276 -11.22 11.45 -4.01
C ALA A 276 -11.76 12.84 -3.69
N LEU A 277 -12.12 13.58 -4.74
CA LEU A 277 -12.78 14.88 -4.64
C LEU A 277 -13.81 14.96 -5.78
N SER A 278 -15.05 15.34 -5.46
CA SER A 278 -16.08 15.62 -6.46
C SER A 278 -15.73 16.86 -7.28
N GLN A 279 -16.21 16.92 -8.50
CA GLN A 279 -16.12 18.09 -9.37
C GLN A 279 -16.82 19.30 -8.79
#